data_6f573f0c769bbb30f3dc5661d8cba853
#
_entry.id   6f573f0c769bbb30f3dc5661d8cba853
#
_cell.length_a   1.000
_cell.length_b   1.000
_cell.length_c   1.000
_cell.angle_alpha   90.00
_cell.angle_beta   90.00
_cell.angle_gamma   90.00
#
_symmetry.space_group_name_H-M   'P 1'
#
loop_
_entity.id
_entity.type
_entity.pdbx_description
1 polymer ?
#
loop_
_entity_poly.entity_id
_entity_poly.type
_entity_poly.pdbx_seq_one_letter_code
_entity_poly.pdbx_strand_id
1 'polypeptide(L)'
;ETTRKPVLGIMECGIFTALTLGQRFGVIAILQSSIARHLRTIITMGVQSRLAGERAIGLPVIELSDESKTLTRMIGAAKALRDDGADSVVMGCAGMAQYRKRVEQAAGIPVVEPTQAAVVMALGRVRLGW
;
A
#
# COMPACT_ATOMS: atom_id res chain seq x y z
N GLU A 1 -26.29 -2.94 1.83
CA GLU A 1 -25.75 -2.05 2.89
C GLU A 1 -26.46 -2.29 4.21
N THR A 2 -25.71 -2.74 5.21
CA THR A 2 -26.23 -3.08 6.55
C THR A 2 -26.04 -1.97 7.58
N THR A 3 -25.37 -0.88 7.22
CA THR A 3 -25.11 0.25 8.12
C THR A 3 -25.10 1.58 7.36
N ARG A 4 -25.52 2.66 8.06
CA ARG A 4 -25.39 4.04 7.58
C ARG A 4 -24.05 4.68 7.99
N LYS A 5 -23.23 3.97 8.77
CA LYS A 5 -21.92 4.47 9.19
C LYS A 5 -20.92 4.37 8.03
N PRO A 6 -19.98 5.30 7.92
CA PRO A 6 -18.94 5.22 6.89
C PRO A 6 -18.09 3.95 7.08
N VAL A 7 -17.87 3.24 5.98
CA VAL A 7 -16.97 2.08 5.91
C VAL A 7 -15.83 2.44 4.98
N LEU A 8 -14.61 2.26 5.45
CA LEU A 8 -13.39 2.63 4.72
C LEU A 8 -12.64 1.37 4.31
N GLY A 9 -12.38 1.23 3.00
CA GLY A 9 -11.47 0.21 2.49
C GLY A 9 -10.01 0.61 2.76
N ILE A 10 -9.22 -0.30 3.31
CA ILE A 10 -7.82 0.03 3.63
C ILE A 10 -6.98 0.27 2.37
N MET A 11 -7.24 -0.48 1.30
CA MET A 11 -6.50 -0.31 0.04
C MET A 11 -6.78 1.06 -0.59
N GLU A 12 -8.05 1.48 -0.64
CA GLU A 12 -8.46 2.78 -1.13
C GLU A 12 -7.82 3.90 -0.31
N CYS A 13 -7.87 3.80 1.02
CA CYS A 13 -7.24 4.78 1.91
C CYS A 13 -5.72 4.85 1.70
N GLY A 14 -5.07 3.72 1.52
CA GLY A 14 -3.64 3.66 1.21
C GLY A 14 -3.30 4.35 -0.10
N ILE A 15 -4.05 4.05 -1.17
CA ILE A 15 -3.85 4.66 -2.50
C ILE A 15 -4.13 6.17 -2.46
N PHE A 16 -5.24 6.62 -1.88
CA PHE A 16 -5.53 8.05 -1.77
C PHE A 16 -4.46 8.79 -0.96
N THR A 17 -3.94 8.18 0.11
CA THR A 17 -2.82 8.76 0.86
C THR A 17 -1.57 8.85 -0.03
N ALA A 18 -1.21 7.80 -0.75
CA ALA A 18 -0.06 7.80 -1.65
C ALA A 18 -0.16 8.89 -2.73
N LEU A 19 -1.36 9.11 -3.28
CA LEU A 19 -1.62 10.15 -4.28
C LEU A 19 -1.48 11.59 -3.73
N THR A 20 -1.48 11.78 -2.41
CA THR A 20 -1.15 13.08 -1.78
C THR A 20 0.36 13.30 -1.63
N LEU A 21 1.16 12.26 -1.79
CA LEU A 21 2.61 12.26 -1.59
C LEU A 21 3.40 12.34 -2.90
N GLY A 22 2.74 12.11 -4.03
CA GLY A 22 3.38 12.16 -5.34
C GLY A 22 2.42 11.93 -6.51
N GLN A 23 2.95 11.99 -7.72
CA GLN A 23 2.16 11.84 -8.95
C GLN A 23 1.86 10.38 -9.28
N ARG A 24 2.77 9.48 -8.99
CA ARG A 24 2.66 8.05 -9.29
C ARG A 24 2.92 7.20 -8.06
N PHE A 25 2.15 6.15 -7.89
CA PHE A 25 2.32 5.20 -6.79
C PHE A 25 2.65 3.80 -7.32
N GLY A 26 3.40 3.06 -6.51
CA GLY A 26 3.61 1.62 -6.69
C GLY A 26 2.89 0.82 -5.62
N VAL A 27 2.71 -0.49 -5.84
CA VAL A 27 2.12 -1.40 -4.85
C VAL A 27 3.04 -2.59 -4.61
N ILE A 28 3.33 -2.89 -3.35
CA ILE A 28 4.02 -4.12 -2.95
C ILE A 28 2.96 -5.17 -2.63
N ALA A 29 2.86 -6.21 -3.46
CA ALA A 29 1.99 -7.35 -3.21
C ALA A 29 2.73 -8.45 -2.43
N ILE A 30 2.01 -9.26 -1.66
CA ILE A 30 2.59 -10.46 -1.03
C ILE A 30 2.87 -11.52 -2.08
N LEU A 31 1.84 -11.88 -2.85
CA LEU A 31 1.89 -12.93 -3.88
C LEU A 31 1.56 -12.35 -5.26
N GLN A 32 2.13 -12.95 -6.29
CA GLN A 32 1.81 -12.62 -7.67
C GLN A 32 0.31 -12.71 -7.96
N SER A 33 -0.39 -13.69 -7.39
CA SER A 33 -1.83 -13.87 -7.54
C SER A 33 -2.68 -12.71 -6.97
N SER A 34 -2.12 -11.90 -6.07
CA SER A 34 -2.80 -10.73 -5.49
C SER A 34 -2.89 -9.55 -6.46
N ILE A 35 -1.96 -9.45 -7.41
CA ILE A 35 -1.84 -8.31 -8.35
C ILE A 35 -3.12 -8.11 -9.16
N ALA A 36 -3.70 -9.18 -9.70
CA ALA A 36 -4.93 -9.06 -10.50
C ALA A 36 -6.11 -8.50 -9.68
N ARG A 37 -6.20 -8.81 -8.38
CA ARG A 37 -7.21 -8.26 -7.48
C ARG A 37 -6.96 -6.78 -7.19
N HIS A 38 -5.72 -6.41 -6.88
CA HIS A 38 -5.34 -5.02 -6.65
C HIS A 38 -5.63 -4.16 -7.90
N LEU A 39 -5.26 -4.65 -9.08
CA LEU A 39 -5.49 -3.93 -10.33
C LEU A 39 -6.99 -3.67 -10.58
N ARG A 40 -7.87 -4.65 -10.29
CA ARG A 40 -9.33 -4.42 -10.38
C ARG A 40 -9.79 -3.28 -9.47
N THR A 41 -9.30 -3.24 -8.22
CA THR A 41 -9.62 -2.15 -7.29
C THR A 41 -9.11 -0.80 -7.82
N ILE A 42 -7.87 -0.74 -8.31
CA ILE A 42 -7.25 0.46 -8.85
C ILE A 42 -8.01 0.99 -10.08
N ILE A 43 -8.46 0.10 -10.97
CA ILE A 43 -9.30 0.44 -12.12
C ILE A 43 -10.64 1.00 -11.67
N THR A 44 -11.30 0.33 -10.70
CA THR A 44 -12.59 0.79 -10.15
C THR A 44 -12.48 2.17 -9.49
N MET A 45 -11.34 2.47 -8.88
CA MET A 45 -11.04 3.80 -8.32
C MET A 45 -10.77 4.87 -9.39
N GLY A 46 -10.55 4.49 -10.65
CA GLY A 46 -10.23 5.42 -11.74
C GLY A 46 -8.81 5.98 -11.69
N VAL A 47 -7.89 5.35 -10.96
CA VAL A 47 -6.53 5.88 -10.74
C VAL A 47 -5.43 5.03 -11.40
N GLN A 48 -5.80 4.17 -12.34
CA GLN A 48 -4.86 3.28 -13.02
C GLN A 48 -3.74 4.04 -13.75
N SER A 49 -4.02 5.20 -14.33
CA SER A 49 -3.03 6.05 -14.99
C SER A 49 -1.93 6.57 -14.06
N ARG A 50 -2.16 6.53 -12.76
CA ARG A 50 -1.23 6.94 -11.71
C ARG A 50 -0.41 5.76 -11.15
N LEU A 51 -0.69 4.52 -11.55
CA LEU A 51 0.04 3.34 -11.13
C LEU A 51 1.37 3.25 -11.89
N ALA A 52 2.50 3.25 -11.15
CA ALA A 52 3.82 3.01 -11.71
C ALA A 52 4.06 1.51 -11.96
N GLY A 53 3.53 0.66 -11.08
CA GLY A 53 3.62 -0.78 -11.18
C GLY A 53 3.30 -1.50 -9.87
N GLU A 54 3.28 -2.82 -9.94
CA GLU A 54 3.16 -3.69 -8.77
C GLU A 54 4.33 -4.69 -8.74
N ARG A 55 4.82 -4.99 -7.55
CA ARG A 55 5.90 -5.98 -7.33
C ARG A 55 5.48 -6.94 -6.22
N ALA A 56 5.47 -8.23 -6.53
CA ALA A 56 5.22 -9.26 -5.51
C ALA A 56 6.52 -9.66 -4.80
N ILE A 57 6.46 -9.79 -3.47
CA ILE A 57 7.61 -10.28 -2.69
C ILE A 57 7.74 -11.81 -2.71
N GLY A 58 6.68 -12.51 -3.15
CA GLY A 58 6.69 -13.96 -3.32
C GLY A 58 6.79 -14.75 -2.01
N LEU A 59 6.31 -14.18 -0.90
CA LEU A 59 6.28 -14.84 0.40
C LEU A 59 4.82 -15.05 0.84
N PRO A 60 4.42 -16.27 1.21
CA PRO A 60 3.14 -16.49 1.87
C PRO A 60 3.03 -15.69 3.17
N VAL A 61 1.80 -15.32 3.57
CA VAL A 61 1.58 -14.51 4.79
C VAL A 61 2.21 -15.16 6.03
N ILE A 62 2.21 -16.49 6.11
CA ILE A 62 2.82 -17.24 7.22
C ILE A 62 4.35 -17.06 7.31
N GLU A 63 5.01 -16.79 6.19
CA GLU A 63 6.46 -16.57 6.15
C GLU A 63 6.85 -15.11 6.40
N LEU A 64 5.89 -14.18 6.53
CA LEU A 64 6.17 -12.78 6.87
C LEU A 64 6.77 -12.60 8.28
N SER A 65 6.72 -13.64 9.11
CA SER A 65 7.38 -13.68 10.41
C SER A 65 8.91 -13.83 10.31
N ASP A 66 9.44 -14.33 9.19
CA ASP A 66 10.89 -14.26 8.90
C ASP A 66 11.25 -12.81 8.54
N GLU A 67 11.62 -12.06 9.56
CA GLU A 67 11.83 -10.63 9.48
C GLU A 67 12.91 -10.23 8.47
N SER A 68 14.04 -10.91 8.48
CA SER A 68 15.19 -10.59 7.61
C SER A 68 14.87 -10.81 6.14
N LYS A 69 14.30 -11.97 5.82
CA LYS A 69 13.92 -12.35 4.45
C LYS A 69 12.82 -11.42 3.92
N THR A 70 11.81 -11.16 4.74
CA THR A 70 10.67 -10.30 4.38
C THR A 70 11.13 -8.88 4.12
N LEU A 71 11.91 -8.29 5.03
CA LEU A 71 12.42 -6.93 4.90
C LEU A 71 13.28 -6.77 3.64
N THR A 72 14.19 -7.70 3.37
CA THR A 72 15.05 -7.68 2.19
C THR A 72 14.24 -7.65 0.90
N ARG A 73 13.21 -8.52 0.80
CA ARG A 73 12.35 -8.58 -0.38
C ARG A 73 11.49 -7.34 -0.55
N MET A 74 10.96 -6.79 0.55
CA MET A 74 10.17 -5.56 0.52
C MET A 74 11.01 -4.35 0.08
N ILE A 75 12.24 -4.23 0.59
CA ILE A 75 13.18 -3.17 0.18
C ILE A 75 13.50 -3.31 -1.32
N GLY A 76 13.75 -4.52 -1.79
CA GLY A 76 14.00 -4.76 -3.21
C GLY A 76 12.82 -4.36 -4.09
N ALA A 77 11.60 -4.74 -3.70
CA ALA A 77 10.37 -4.37 -4.39
C ALA A 77 10.14 -2.84 -4.39
N ALA A 78 10.34 -2.17 -3.25
CA ALA A 78 10.18 -0.72 -3.15
C ALA A 78 11.18 0.04 -4.03
N LYS A 79 12.44 -0.39 -4.05
CA LYS A 79 13.46 0.21 -4.93
C LYS A 79 13.14 0.01 -6.41
N ALA A 80 12.72 -1.20 -6.80
CA ALA A 80 12.29 -1.47 -8.17
C ALA A 80 11.11 -0.59 -8.59
N LEU A 81 10.11 -0.40 -7.71
CA LEU A 81 8.98 0.48 -7.99
C LEU A 81 9.41 1.95 -8.12
N ARG A 82 10.33 2.41 -7.27
CA ARG A 82 10.93 3.76 -7.42
C ARG A 82 11.61 3.91 -8.77
N ASP A 83 12.39 2.92 -9.18
CA ASP A 83 13.11 2.95 -10.45
C ASP A 83 12.15 2.86 -11.66
N ASP A 84 10.97 2.27 -11.49
CA ASP A 84 9.84 2.31 -12.43
C ASP A 84 9.10 3.67 -12.44
N GLY A 85 9.52 4.62 -11.60
CA GLY A 85 8.96 5.97 -11.52
C GLY A 85 7.85 6.17 -10.50
N ALA A 86 7.79 5.33 -9.46
CA ALA A 86 6.89 5.58 -8.32
C ALA A 86 7.49 6.66 -7.41
N ASP A 87 6.68 7.64 -7.04
CA ASP A 87 7.01 8.67 -6.05
C ASP A 87 6.69 8.22 -4.62
N SER A 88 5.82 7.23 -4.49
CA SER A 88 5.42 6.61 -3.24
C SER A 88 5.04 5.14 -3.44
N VAL A 89 5.05 4.36 -2.37
CA VAL A 89 4.70 2.93 -2.43
C VAL A 89 3.63 2.62 -1.39
N VAL A 90 2.63 1.84 -1.79
CA VAL A 90 1.58 1.31 -0.90
C VAL A 90 1.90 -0.15 -0.58
N MET A 91 1.84 -0.51 0.69
CA MET A 91 1.92 -1.90 1.12
C MET A 91 0.57 -2.59 0.85
N GLY A 92 0.58 -3.67 0.09
CA GLY A 92 -0.64 -4.38 -0.33
C GLY A 92 -1.26 -5.28 0.74
N CYS A 93 -0.73 -5.28 1.96
CA CYS A 93 -1.24 -6.11 3.06
C CYS A 93 -0.94 -5.48 4.42
N ALA A 94 -1.91 -5.55 5.35
CA ALA A 94 -1.78 -5.09 6.74
C ALA A 94 -0.67 -5.84 7.53
N GLY A 95 -0.38 -7.09 7.19
CA GLY A 95 0.71 -7.87 7.81
C GLY A 95 2.11 -7.29 7.60
N MET A 96 2.24 -6.25 6.79
CA MET A 96 3.52 -5.59 6.48
C MET A 96 3.80 -4.34 7.35
N ALA A 97 2.87 -3.93 8.21
CA ALA A 97 2.91 -2.66 8.94
C ALA A 97 4.22 -2.42 9.71
N GLN A 98 4.75 -3.44 10.35
CA GLN A 98 5.98 -3.36 11.15
C GLN A 98 7.23 -3.01 10.32
N TYR A 99 7.20 -3.25 9.01
CA TYR A 99 8.34 -3.01 8.12
C TYR A 99 8.33 -1.61 7.51
N ARG A 100 7.23 -0.86 7.59
CA ARG A 100 7.02 0.40 6.86
C ARG A 100 8.20 1.36 6.96
N LYS A 101 8.60 1.73 8.18
CA LYS A 101 9.67 2.72 8.40
C LYS A 101 11.02 2.28 7.81
N ARG A 102 11.37 1.00 7.97
CA ARG A 102 12.64 0.47 7.47
C ARG A 102 12.67 0.39 5.94
N VAL A 103 11.54 0.03 5.32
CA VAL A 103 11.41 0.01 3.87
C VAL A 103 11.49 1.43 3.31
N GLU A 104 10.78 2.39 3.91
CA GLU A 104 10.82 3.80 3.56
C GLU A 104 12.22 4.37 3.60
N GLN A 105 12.95 4.16 4.69
CA GLN A 105 14.33 4.62 4.85
C GLN A 105 15.28 4.02 3.78
N ALA A 106 15.13 2.74 3.51
CA ALA A 106 15.99 2.05 2.56
C ALA A 106 15.65 2.35 1.09
N ALA A 107 14.38 2.60 0.78
CA ALA A 107 13.92 2.94 -0.57
C ALA A 107 14.12 4.41 -0.92
N GLY A 108 14.12 5.30 0.09
CA GLY A 108 14.27 6.74 -0.10
C GLY A 108 13.03 7.44 -0.67
N ILE A 109 11.87 6.79 -0.64
CA ILE A 109 10.57 7.35 -1.02
C ILE A 109 9.52 6.98 0.02
N PRO A 110 8.44 7.77 0.18
CA PRO A 110 7.37 7.48 1.13
C PRO A 110 6.76 6.10 0.95
N VAL A 111 6.53 5.40 2.07
CA VAL A 111 5.86 4.11 2.11
C VAL A 111 4.59 4.21 2.95
N VAL A 112 3.45 3.95 2.32
CA VAL A 112 2.13 4.02 2.93
C VAL A 112 1.68 2.64 3.40
N GLU A 113 1.39 2.53 4.69
CA GLU A 113 0.73 1.36 5.24
C GLU A 113 -0.78 1.61 5.25
N PRO A 114 -1.57 0.75 4.58
CA PRO A 114 -2.98 1.04 4.29
C PRO A 114 -3.86 1.07 5.54
N THR A 115 -3.56 0.28 6.58
CA THR A 115 -4.34 0.29 7.82
C THR A 115 -4.13 1.59 8.59
N GLN A 116 -2.88 2.06 8.67
CA GLN A 116 -2.56 3.36 9.28
C GLN A 116 -3.25 4.50 8.54
N ALA A 117 -3.24 4.48 7.21
CA ALA A 117 -3.94 5.46 6.37
C ALA A 117 -5.44 5.46 6.64
N ALA A 118 -6.07 4.29 6.71
CA ALA A 118 -7.50 4.16 6.98
C ALA A 118 -7.88 4.68 8.38
N VAL A 119 -7.08 4.38 9.40
CA VAL A 119 -7.32 4.88 10.77
C VAL A 119 -7.26 6.41 10.82
N VAL A 120 -6.25 7.02 10.20
CA VAL A 120 -6.12 8.49 10.15
C VAL A 120 -7.30 9.12 9.41
N MET A 121 -7.71 8.55 8.28
CA MET A 121 -8.87 9.03 7.52
C MET A 121 -10.17 8.89 8.30
N ALA A 122 -10.38 7.76 9.01
CA ALA A 122 -11.54 7.55 9.87
C ALA A 122 -11.61 8.57 11.00
N LEU A 123 -10.49 8.80 11.70
CA LEU A 123 -10.40 9.80 12.77
C LEU A 123 -10.70 11.21 12.25
N GLY A 124 -10.20 11.56 11.06
CA GLY A 124 -10.49 12.84 10.41
C GLY A 124 -11.98 13.03 10.16
N ARG A 125 -12.65 12.01 9.63
CA ARG A 125 -14.11 12.04 9.38
C ARG A 125 -14.90 12.20 10.67
N VAL A 126 -14.58 11.44 11.71
CA VAL A 126 -15.24 11.55 13.01
C VAL A 126 -15.09 12.96 13.58
N ARG A 127 -13.91 13.57 13.48
CA ARG A 127 -13.68 14.95 13.95
C ARG A 127 -14.45 16.00 13.16
N LEU A 128 -14.77 15.72 11.90
CA LEU A 128 -15.57 16.59 11.03
C LEU A 128 -17.09 16.32 11.16
N GLY A 129 -17.49 15.32 11.96
CA GLY A 129 -18.89 14.95 12.17
C GLY A 129 -19.49 14.07 11.06
N TRP A 130 -18.65 13.32 10.32
CA TRP A 130 -19.09 12.44 9.21
C TRP A 130 -19.08 10.97 9.60
#